data_632c69f74303e94ca95b9bef62b57f62
#
_entry.id   632c69f74303e94ca95b9bef62b57f62
#
_cell.length_a   1.000
_cell.length_b   1.000
_cell.length_c   1.000
_cell.angle_alpha   90.00
_cell.angle_beta   90.00
_cell.angle_gamma   90.00
#
_symmetry.space_group_name_H-M   'P 1'
#
loop_
_entity.id
_entity.type
_entity.pdbx_description
1 polymer ?
#
loop_
_entity_poly.entity_id
_entity_poly.type
_entity_poly.pdbx_seq_one_letter_code
_entity_poly.pdbx_strand_id
1 'polypeptide(L)'
;MNKIIKFIFTGIMAFVMVACADLDLNPLSEGSSENWYRDETEIEWALNDLWRPDFFPIDDVIWTDDMLDRNSANEITFGSMTDKSGIASSRWSSLYKSIVRAMKVIQALDNGSASGMSETKINQYKGEAYFMVGFAYAELATYYGDCVLNKGMTLDESYVATRSPKREVLDYAYDCLDKAAEYLPESYAAQQRPTAGAALGFKARFALFHQDWQIAADAAEACMKLDVYELHDNYLDLFKADSSPELMFYFKGDLNLKKGQGPMFSYLPAYLRRQINGCFANKSPSLELFCSYTCTDGKPIDESNLYNPQDPFANRDPRLAMTIQPFKTKFAADYAEYEQSKIDKTFPKKYPDYILSGFEYTPNPYAVKVYEVATNSMVENKDGRGANQHSAYNGLMMRKYVKDNWVDFEKNGNVSDNCFPYLRYAEVLMTYLEAKNELKQVTSDILDATINLVRERAYRGSGIVYPRVTETNQEKLRKIIRMERRSEFAFEGIRYRDLLRWRIAEKSHNKPMYQLPVNVWSGSAKWNGKLGSESNCVLSVEFQKMLTNWDAGNFPVGGVPEIDENGLPDLSEMENAGYFTRMYVMSFDKDKNYLWPIPADDRLINPNLSQNPKY
;
A
#
# COMPACT_ATOMS: atom_id res chain seq x y z
N MET A 1 59.57 -57.78 -18.42
CA MET A 1 59.14 -56.49 -17.79
C MET A 1 57.88 -55.88 -18.45
N ASN A 2 57.66 -56.06 -19.74
CA ASN A 2 56.53 -55.37 -20.42
C ASN A 2 55.12 -56.03 -20.28
N LYS A 3 55.00 -57.26 -19.81
CA LYS A 3 53.68 -57.91 -19.64
C LYS A 3 53.06 -57.62 -18.27
N ILE A 4 53.89 -57.49 -17.22
CA ILE A 4 53.44 -57.18 -15.87
C ILE A 4 52.98 -55.72 -15.76
N ILE A 5 53.67 -54.79 -16.39
CA ILE A 5 53.29 -53.37 -16.41
C ILE A 5 51.94 -53.15 -17.17
N LYS A 6 51.66 -53.89 -18.25
CA LYS A 6 50.36 -53.82 -18.92
C LYS A 6 49.21 -54.35 -18.05
N PHE A 7 49.44 -55.43 -17.29
CA PHE A 7 48.42 -55.96 -16.40
C PHE A 7 48.13 -55.02 -15.21
N ILE A 8 49.15 -54.38 -14.67
CA ILE A 8 48.97 -53.39 -13.61
C ILE A 8 48.22 -52.13 -14.12
N PHE A 9 48.54 -51.67 -15.33
CA PHE A 9 47.84 -50.53 -15.95
C PHE A 9 46.39 -50.83 -16.30
N THR A 10 46.07 -52.03 -16.74
CA THR A 10 44.70 -52.46 -17.05
C THR A 10 43.90 -52.68 -15.74
N GLY A 11 44.52 -53.17 -14.67
CA GLY A 11 43.90 -53.30 -13.36
C GLY A 11 43.60 -51.95 -12.70
N ILE A 12 44.50 -50.98 -12.79
CA ILE A 12 44.30 -49.62 -12.28
C ILE A 12 43.21 -48.89 -13.10
N MET A 13 43.16 -49.07 -14.43
CA MET A 13 42.13 -48.45 -15.26
C MET A 13 40.74 -49.05 -15.03
N ALA A 14 40.64 -50.35 -14.71
CA ALA A 14 39.39 -50.98 -14.33
C ALA A 14 38.91 -50.56 -12.90
N PHE A 15 39.83 -50.26 -11.99
CA PHE A 15 39.49 -49.72 -10.67
C PHE A 15 39.03 -48.26 -10.69
N VAL A 16 39.52 -47.45 -11.62
CA VAL A 16 39.11 -46.03 -11.81
C VAL A 16 37.74 -45.94 -12.46
N MET A 17 37.30 -46.95 -13.23
CA MET A 17 35.98 -46.93 -13.88
C MET A 17 34.86 -47.44 -12.94
N VAL A 18 35.15 -48.08 -11.82
CA VAL A 18 34.15 -48.49 -10.80
C VAL A 18 33.95 -47.40 -9.72
N ALA A 19 34.88 -46.42 -9.66
CA ALA A 19 34.77 -45.31 -8.68
C ALA A 19 33.87 -44.15 -9.17
N CYS A 20 33.22 -44.28 -10.34
CA CYS A 20 32.23 -43.32 -10.85
C CYS A 20 30.80 -43.84 -10.76
N ALA A 21 30.55 -44.89 -9.97
CA ALA A 21 29.21 -45.37 -9.69
C ALA A 21 28.72 -44.70 -8.36
N ASP A 22 27.73 -43.86 -8.47
CA ASP A 22 26.95 -43.25 -7.40
C ASP A 22 27.78 -42.51 -6.32
N LEU A 23 28.35 -41.38 -6.68
CA LEU A 23 28.51 -40.32 -5.70
C LEU A 23 27.11 -39.75 -5.43
N ASP A 24 26.47 -40.27 -4.40
CA ASP A 24 25.35 -39.61 -3.76
C ASP A 24 25.89 -38.29 -3.20
N LEU A 25 25.77 -37.22 -3.99
CA LEU A 25 26.27 -35.89 -3.66
C LEU A 25 25.39 -35.16 -2.66
N ASN A 26 24.33 -35.83 -2.19
CA ASN A 26 23.44 -35.26 -1.20
C ASN A 26 24.08 -35.36 0.20
N PRO A 27 24.42 -34.25 0.87
CA PRO A 27 24.96 -34.28 2.22
C PRO A 27 23.93 -34.91 3.17
N LEU A 28 24.30 -35.98 3.84
CA LEU A 28 23.43 -36.67 4.81
C LEU A 28 23.11 -35.81 6.06
N SER A 29 23.85 -34.73 6.28
CA SER A 29 23.73 -33.82 7.42
C SER A 29 23.07 -32.47 7.08
N GLU A 30 22.78 -32.21 5.81
CA GLU A 30 22.14 -30.99 5.36
C GLU A 30 20.87 -31.32 4.58
N GLY A 31 19.87 -30.43 4.65
CA GLY A 31 18.62 -30.60 3.92
C GLY A 31 18.86 -30.62 2.39
N SER A 32 18.62 -31.78 1.77
CA SER A 32 18.62 -31.94 0.31
C SER A 32 17.21 -32.21 -0.17
N SER A 33 16.96 -32.07 -1.47
CA SER A 33 15.63 -32.33 -2.06
C SER A 33 15.11 -33.75 -1.81
N GLU A 34 15.99 -34.74 -1.52
CA GLU A 34 15.64 -36.12 -1.23
C GLU A 34 15.46 -36.41 0.25
N ASN A 35 16.08 -35.58 1.13
CA ASN A 35 16.08 -35.75 2.58
C ASN A 35 15.21 -34.73 3.33
N TRP A 36 14.42 -33.91 2.63
CA TRP A 36 13.57 -32.87 3.19
C TRP A 36 12.11 -33.33 3.22
N TYR A 37 11.30 -32.75 4.08
CA TYR A 37 9.87 -33.06 4.32
C TYR A 37 9.62 -34.43 4.99
N ARG A 38 10.53 -34.91 5.85
CA ARG A 38 10.40 -36.23 6.49
C ARG A 38 9.46 -36.25 7.69
N ASP A 39 9.29 -35.11 8.35
CA ASP A 39 8.48 -34.98 9.56
C ASP A 39 7.75 -33.62 9.60
N GLU A 40 6.88 -33.46 10.59
CA GLU A 40 6.08 -32.25 10.81
C GLU A 40 6.96 -30.98 10.96
N THR A 41 8.09 -31.09 11.65
CA THR A 41 8.99 -29.95 11.89
C THR A 41 9.59 -29.41 10.59
N GLU A 42 10.03 -30.29 9.70
CA GLU A 42 10.59 -29.90 8.40
C GLU A 42 9.52 -29.28 7.51
N ILE A 43 8.28 -29.77 7.56
CA ILE A 43 7.12 -29.19 6.86
C ILE A 43 6.81 -27.79 7.43
N GLU A 44 6.79 -27.63 8.74
CA GLU A 44 6.60 -26.30 9.38
C GLU A 44 7.69 -25.31 8.98
N TRP A 45 8.95 -25.73 8.91
CA TRP A 45 10.04 -24.86 8.44
C TRP A 45 9.83 -24.45 6.98
N ALA A 46 9.41 -25.37 6.13
CA ALA A 46 9.11 -25.06 4.73
C ALA A 46 7.92 -24.10 4.59
N LEU A 47 6.87 -24.29 5.38
CA LEU A 47 5.74 -23.37 5.45
C LEU A 47 6.15 -21.99 6.00
N ASN A 48 6.99 -21.95 7.04
CA ASN A 48 7.51 -20.68 7.57
C ASN A 48 8.27 -19.88 6.51
N ASP A 49 8.97 -20.55 5.60
CA ASP A 49 9.68 -19.91 4.50
C ASP A 49 8.73 -19.29 3.45
N LEU A 50 7.46 -19.68 3.40
CA LEU A 50 6.46 -19.06 2.53
C LEU A 50 6.00 -17.69 3.04
N TRP A 51 6.15 -17.38 4.33
CA TRP A 51 5.68 -16.13 4.94
C TRP A 51 6.73 -15.02 4.88
N ARG A 52 7.61 -15.07 3.90
CA ARG A 52 8.57 -13.99 3.63
C ARG A 52 7.85 -12.77 3.06
N PRO A 53 8.17 -11.56 3.53
CA PRO A 53 7.61 -10.34 2.96
C PRO A 53 7.79 -10.21 1.46
N ASP A 54 8.89 -10.71 0.92
CA ASP A 54 9.20 -10.65 -0.52
C ASP A 54 8.19 -11.43 -1.39
N PHE A 55 7.47 -12.38 -0.80
CA PHE A 55 6.43 -13.14 -1.49
C PHE A 55 5.06 -12.45 -1.49
N PHE A 56 4.94 -11.36 -0.75
CA PHE A 56 3.73 -10.54 -0.67
C PHE A 56 4.04 -9.11 -1.15
N PRO A 57 4.11 -8.88 -2.46
CA PRO A 57 4.45 -7.59 -3.00
C PRO A 57 3.37 -6.56 -2.68
N ILE A 58 3.78 -5.42 -2.12
CA ILE A 58 2.91 -4.29 -1.82
C ILE A 58 3.13 -3.21 -2.87
N ASP A 59 2.04 -2.63 -3.37
CA ASP A 59 2.11 -1.50 -4.27
C ASP A 59 2.48 -0.23 -3.50
N ASP A 60 3.52 0.47 -3.94
CA ASP A 60 3.94 1.69 -3.27
C ASP A 60 2.93 2.81 -3.55
N VAL A 61 2.56 3.53 -2.52
CA VAL A 61 1.61 4.65 -2.60
C VAL A 61 2.09 5.79 -3.51
N ILE A 62 3.42 5.90 -3.73
CA ILE A 62 4.01 6.88 -4.66
C ILE A 62 3.77 6.56 -6.14
N TRP A 63 3.25 5.38 -6.46
CA TRP A 63 2.86 5.04 -7.82
C TRP A 63 1.54 5.67 -8.25
N THR A 64 0.89 6.40 -7.35
CA THR A 64 -0.49 6.87 -7.51
C THR A 64 -0.62 8.38 -7.33
N ASP A 65 -1.81 8.88 -7.64
CA ASP A 65 -2.25 10.25 -7.40
C ASP A 65 -2.54 10.57 -5.93
N ASP A 66 -2.22 9.67 -4.99
CA ASP A 66 -2.45 9.89 -3.55
C ASP A 66 -1.22 10.45 -2.81
N MET A 67 -0.02 10.31 -3.39
CA MET A 67 1.23 10.68 -2.73
C MET A 67 2.17 11.46 -3.65
N LEU A 68 2.61 12.62 -3.20
CA LEU A 68 3.68 13.39 -3.82
C LEU A 68 5.03 12.87 -3.35
N ASP A 69 5.94 12.49 -4.26
CA ASP A 69 7.32 12.15 -3.94
C ASP A 69 8.26 13.26 -4.40
N ARG A 70 8.96 13.91 -3.47
CA ARG A 70 9.93 14.96 -3.76
C ARG A 70 11.08 14.49 -4.62
N ASN A 71 11.46 13.22 -4.54
CA ASN A 71 12.55 12.65 -5.31
C ASN A 71 12.08 12.10 -6.68
N SER A 72 10.80 11.98 -6.90
CA SER A 72 10.02 11.80 -8.14
C SER A 72 10.43 10.71 -9.14
N ALA A 73 11.50 10.00 -8.95
CA ALA A 73 12.02 9.11 -9.98
C ALA A 73 11.59 7.65 -9.74
N ASN A 74 10.44 7.23 -10.29
CA ASN A 74 10.13 5.81 -10.40
C ASN A 74 9.53 5.49 -11.78
N GLU A 75 9.78 4.27 -12.25
CA GLU A 75 9.42 3.81 -13.59
C GLU A 75 7.90 3.70 -13.78
N ILE A 76 7.14 3.44 -12.70
CA ILE A 76 5.68 3.29 -12.76
C ILE A 76 5.03 4.66 -12.89
N THR A 77 5.42 5.62 -12.06
CA THR A 77 4.89 7.00 -12.11
C THR A 77 5.11 7.65 -13.49
N PHE A 78 6.24 7.36 -14.14
CA PHE A 78 6.55 7.92 -15.46
C PHE A 78 6.24 6.99 -16.64
N GLY A 79 5.62 5.83 -16.42
CA GLY A 79 5.27 4.89 -17.48
C GLY A 79 6.49 4.37 -18.28
N SER A 80 7.69 4.48 -17.70
CA SER A 80 8.97 4.22 -18.40
C SER A 80 9.51 2.80 -18.19
N MET A 81 8.72 1.91 -17.58
CA MET A 81 9.10 0.51 -17.34
C MET A 81 9.50 -0.20 -18.63
N THR A 82 10.54 -1.02 -18.55
CA THR A 82 11.05 -1.87 -19.63
C THR A 82 11.17 -3.32 -19.15
N ASP A 83 11.47 -4.24 -20.05
CA ASP A 83 11.72 -5.65 -19.71
C ASP A 83 12.98 -5.90 -18.86
N LYS A 84 13.79 -4.84 -18.65
CA LYS A 84 14.95 -4.83 -17.74
C LYS A 84 14.64 -4.16 -16.39
N SER A 85 13.42 -3.73 -16.16
CA SER A 85 13.02 -3.06 -14.92
C SER A 85 13.09 -3.99 -13.73
N GLY A 86 13.90 -3.60 -12.73
CA GLY A 86 14.18 -4.43 -11.56
C GLY A 86 12.93 -4.75 -10.74
N ILE A 87 11.95 -3.83 -10.69
CA ILE A 87 10.70 -4.05 -9.98
C ILE A 87 9.86 -5.16 -10.63
N ALA A 88 9.81 -5.20 -11.97
CA ALA A 88 9.07 -6.25 -12.69
C ALA A 88 9.77 -7.61 -12.53
N SER A 89 11.08 -7.69 -12.70
CA SER A 89 11.82 -8.94 -12.56
C SER A 89 11.82 -9.49 -11.14
N SER A 90 11.94 -8.61 -10.14
CA SER A 90 11.91 -9.01 -8.72
C SER A 90 10.54 -9.60 -8.33
N ARG A 91 9.42 -8.92 -8.70
CA ARG A 91 8.07 -9.42 -8.41
C ARG A 91 7.79 -10.75 -9.10
N TRP A 92 8.11 -10.85 -10.39
CA TRP A 92 7.99 -12.10 -11.16
C TRP A 92 8.74 -13.25 -10.50
N SER A 93 10.04 -13.06 -10.23
CA SER A 93 10.89 -14.09 -9.62
C SER A 93 10.43 -14.49 -8.22
N SER A 94 10.03 -13.54 -7.38
CA SER A 94 9.56 -13.83 -6.00
C SER A 94 8.28 -14.65 -6.01
N LEU A 95 7.31 -14.31 -6.87
CA LEU A 95 6.05 -15.04 -6.99
C LEU A 95 6.27 -16.47 -7.50
N TYR A 96 7.09 -16.67 -8.54
CA TYR A 96 7.38 -18.04 -8.99
C TYR A 96 8.16 -18.86 -7.96
N LYS A 97 9.09 -18.23 -7.21
CA LYS A 97 9.78 -18.92 -6.10
C LYS A 97 8.80 -19.37 -5.03
N SER A 98 7.82 -18.54 -4.68
CA SER A 98 6.80 -18.91 -3.69
C SER A 98 5.92 -20.06 -4.18
N ILE A 99 5.50 -20.05 -5.46
CA ILE A 99 4.73 -21.11 -6.09
C ILE A 99 5.48 -22.44 -6.01
N VAL A 100 6.74 -22.47 -6.47
CA VAL A 100 7.54 -23.74 -6.49
C VAL A 100 7.71 -24.28 -5.08
N ARG A 101 7.97 -23.44 -4.08
CA ARG A 101 8.11 -23.85 -2.67
C ARG A 101 6.80 -24.40 -2.11
N ALA A 102 5.69 -23.71 -2.34
CA ALA A 102 4.38 -24.17 -1.89
C ALA A 102 3.96 -25.48 -2.56
N MET A 103 4.20 -25.63 -3.87
CA MET A 103 3.92 -26.87 -4.60
C MET A 103 4.72 -28.05 -4.06
N LYS A 104 5.98 -27.85 -3.66
CA LYS A 104 6.78 -28.92 -3.04
C LYS A 104 6.20 -29.37 -1.69
N VAL A 105 5.67 -28.46 -0.88
CA VAL A 105 4.96 -28.83 0.36
C VAL A 105 3.73 -29.66 0.05
N ILE A 106 2.91 -29.24 -0.92
CA ILE A 106 1.71 -30.01 -1.33
C ILE A 106 2.10 -31.42 -1.79
N GLN A 107 3.09 -31.53 -2.68
CA GLN A 107 3.56 -32.81 -3.21
C GLN A 107 4.09 -33.73 -2.08
N ALA A 108 4.85 -33.20 -1.14
CA ALA A 108 5.36 -33.96 -0.01
C ALA A 108 4.23 -34.52 0.87
N LEU A 109 3.23 -33.70 1.16
CA LEU A 109 2.06 -34.10 1.95
C LEU A 109 1.17 -35.12 1.18
N ASP A 110 1.04 -34.97 -0.14
CA ASP A 110 0.31 -35.92 -0.99
C ASP A 110 1.00 -37.29 -1.08
N ASN A 111 2.33 -37.30 -1.10
CA ASN A 111 3.14 -38.53 -1.14
C ASN A 111 3.29 -39.20 0.23
N GLY A 112 2.68 -38.66 1.29
CA GLY A 112 2.76 -39.25 2.63
C GLY A 112 4.12 -39.11 3.31
N SER A 113 4.93 -38.14 2.91
CA SER A 113 6.28 -37.94 3.45
C SER A 113 6.28 -37.65 4.96
N ALA A 114 5.23 -37.01 5.49
CA ALA A 114 5.06 -36.73 6.91
C ALA A 114 4.20 -37.79 7.61
N SER A 115 4.78 -38.94 7.88
CA SER A 115 4.08 -40.04 8.57
C SER A 115 3.77 -39.67 10.04
N GLY A 116 2.56 -40.02 10.49
CA GLY A 116 2.12 -39.81 11.87
C GLY A 116 1.34 -38.53 12.13
N MET A 117 1.19 -37.63 11.14
CA MET A 117 0.33 -36.45 11.26
C MET A 117 -1.16 -36.83 11.11
N SER A 118 -2.03 -36.11 11.81
CA SER A 118 -3.47 -36.23 11.61
C SER A 118 -3.89 -35.66 10.27
N GLU A 119 -4.97 -36.19 9.69
CA GLU A 119 -5.54 -35.66 8.44
C GLU A 119 -5.90 -34.16 8.54
N THR A 120 -6.47 -33.76 9.67
CA THR A 120 -6.76 -32.33 9.92
C THR A 120 -5.52 -31.45 9.82
N LYS A 121 -4.39 -31.89 10.37
CA LYS A 121 -3.14 -31.14 10.32
C LYS A 121 -2.54 -31.12 8.91
N ILE A 122 -2.61 -32.25 8.20
CA ILE A 122 -2.18 -32.34 6.80
C ILE A 122 -3.02 -31.37 5.94
N ASN A 123 -4.32 -31.36 6.11
CA ASN A 123 -5.21 -30.45 5.37
C ASN A 123 -4.90 -28.99 5.71
N GLN A 124 -4.69 -28.65 6.99
CA GLN A 124 -4.30 -27.30 7.38
C GLN A 124 -3.01 -26.86 6.67
N TYR A 125 -1.97 -27.67 6.65
CA TYR A 125 -0.70 -27.36 6.00
C TYR A 125 -0.82 -27.27 4.48
N LYS A 126 -1.64 -28.14 3.86
CA LYS A 126 -2.00 -28.00 2.45
C LYS A 126 -2.76 -26.70 2.20
N GLY A 127 -3.65 -26.31 3.09
CA GLY A 127 -4.39 -25.05 3.03
C GLY A 127 -3.47 -23.82 2.98
N GLU A 128 -2.43 -23.78 3.82
CA GLU A 128 -1.42 -22.73 3.80
C GLU A 128 -0.64 -22.69 2.47
N ALA A 129 -0.27 -23.85 1.95
CA ALA A 129 0.43 -23.95 0.67
C ALA A 129 -0.47 -23.57 -0.52
N TYR A 130 -1.72 -24.03 -0.55
CA TYR A 130 -2.70 -23.63 -1.56
C TYR A 130 -3.00 -22.13 -1.52
N PHE A 131 -3.08 -21.53 -0.33
CA PHE A 131 -3.22 -20.09 -0.19
C PHE A 131 -2.10 -19.35 -0.93
N MET A 132 -0.83 -19.75 -0.72
CA MET A 132 0.32 -19.14 -1.38
C MET A 132 0.28 -19.33 -2.91
N VAL A 133 -0.06 -20.52 -3.40
CA VAL A 133 -0.17 -20.80 -4.84
C VAL A 133 -1.25 -19.93 -5.48
N GLY A 134 -2.44 -19.88 -4.87
CA GLY A 134 -3.57 -19.10 -5.37
C GLY A 134 -3.28 -17.61 -5.35
N PHE A 135 -2.72 -17.09 -4.25
CA PHE A 135 -2.30 -15.70 -4.14
C PHE A 135 -1.26 -15.33 -5.21
N ALA A 136 -0.20 -16.11 -5.35
CA ALA A 136 0.89 -15.80 -6.26
C ALA A 136 0.47 -15.82 -7.74
N TYR A 137 -0.36 -16.78 -8.16
CA TYR A 137 -0.89 -16.81 -9.52
C TYR A 137 -1.86 -15.68 -9.80
N ALA A 138 -2.72 -15.31 -8.85
CA ALA A 138 -3.60 -14.16 -9.00
C ALA A 138 -2.79 -12.84 -9.12
N GLU A 139 -1.71 -12.68 -8.35
CA GLU A 139 -0.77 -11.56 -8.50
C GLU A 139 -0.08 -11.54 -9.88
N LEU A 140 0.42 -12.69 -10.35
CA LEU A 140 1.02 -12.80 -11.69
C LEU A 140 0.01 -12.40 -12.78
N ALA A 141 -1.21 -12.94 -12.72
CA ALA A 141 -2.27 -12.60 -13.67
C ALA A 141 -2.65 -11.11 -13.62
N THR A 142 -2.59 -10.48 -12.44
CA THR A 142 -2.90 -9.06 -12.24
C THR A 142 -1.92 -8.15 -12.98
N TYR A 143 -0.61 -8.42 -12.88
CA TYR A 143 0.41 -7.52 -13.41
C TYR A 143 0.96 -7.96 -14.77
N TYR A 144 1.04 -9.27 -15.04
CA TYR A 144 1.67 -9.77 -16.27
C TYR A 144 0.67 -10.36 -17.27
N GLY A 145 -0.58 -10.56 -16.87
CA GLY A 145 -1.60 -11.19 -17.71
C GLY A 145 -1.36 -12.69 -17.87
N ASP A 146 -1.11 -13.14 -19.10
CA ASP A 146 -0.73 -14.53 -19.35
C ASP A 146 0.60 -14.85 -18.66
N CYS A 147 0.72 -16.02 -18.06
CA CYS A 147 1.95 -16.45 -17.38
C CYS A 147 2.10 -17.98 -17.41
N VAL A 148 3.28 -18.51 -17.10
CA VAL A 148 3.52 -19.95 -17.08
C VAL A 148 2.78 -20.59 -15.92
N LEU A 149 1.89 -21.51 -16.20
CA LEU A 149 1.13 -22.23 -15.20
C LEU A 149 1.85 -23.53 -14.82
N ASN A 150 2.74 -23.45 -13.83
CA ASN A 150 3.47 -24.61 -13.29
C ASN A 150 2.59 -25.36 -12.28
N LYS A 151 2.11 -26.52 -12.66
CA LYS A 151 1.35 -27.46 -11.81
C LYS A 151 2.20 -28.68 -11.41
N GLY A 152 3.50 -28.50 -11.21
CA GLY A 152 4.45 -29.57 -10.90
C GLY A 152 5.37 -29.94 -12.07
N MET A 153 5.65 -28.97 -12.96
CA MET A 153 6.59 -29.13 -14.05
C MET A 153 8.00 -29.47 -13.54
N THR A 154 8.68 -30.30 -14.27
CA THR A 154 10.13 -30.50 -14.13
C THR A 154 10.89 -29.25 -14.57
N LEU A 155 12.17 -29.20 -14.24
CA LEU A 155 13.04 -28.09 -14.66
C LEU A 155 13.13 -28.00 -16.20
N ASP A 156 13.28 -29.14 -16.87
CA ASP A 156 13.40 -29.20 -18.35
C ASP A 156 12.10 -28.72 -19.01
N GLU A 157 10.93 -29.12 -18.50
CA GLU A 157 9.64 -28.63 -19.00
C GLU A 157 9.50 -27.11 -18.81
N SER A 158 10.02 -26.57 -17.71
CA SER A 158 9.94 -25.15 -17.42
C SER A 158 10.74 -24.28 -18.42
N TYR A 159 11.85 -24.80 -18.97
CA TYR A 159 12.68 -24.10 -19.95
C TYR A 159 12.03 -23.97 -21.35
N VAL A 160 11.00 -24.76 -21.63
CA VAL A 160 10.29 -24.74 -22.92
C VAL A 160 8.81 -24.38 -22.78
N ALA A 161 8.36 -24.09 -21.56
CA ALA A 161 6.97 -23.77 -21.28
C ALA A 161 6.54 -22.46 -21.97
N THR A 162 5.30 -22.42 -22.45
CA THR A 162 4.66 -21.21 -22.94
C THR A 162 3.80 -20.56 -21.86
N ARG A 163 3.43 -19.31 -22.04
CA ARG A 163 2.47 -18.63 -21.15
C ARG A 163 1.07 -19.20 -21.39
N SER A 164 0.43 -19.64 -20.32
CA SER A 164 -1.00 -20.00 -20.32
C SER A 164 -1.87 -18.73 -20.37
N PRO A 165 -3.04 -18.80 -21.02
CA PRO A 165 -3.99 -17.70 -21.02
C PRO A 165 -4.35 -17.24 -19.59
N LYS A 166 -4.45 -15.93 -19.39
CA LYS A 166 -4.78 -15.35 -18.08
C LYS A 166 -6.01 -15.98 -17.44
N ARG A 167 -7.05 -16.34 -18.21
CA ARG A 167 -8.25 -16.97 -17.68
C ARG A 167 -7.95 -18.31 -17.01
N GLU A 168 -7.16 -19.15 -17.65
CA GLU A 168 -6.75 -20.45 -17.11
C GLU A 168 -5.93 -20.30 -15.81
N VAL A 169 -5.07 -19.28 -15.78
CA VAL A 169 -4.27 -18.96 -14.58
C VAL A 169 -5.18 -18.53 -13.43
N LEU A 170 -6.16 -17.68 -13.70
CA LEU A 170 -7.12 -17.21 -12.69
C LEU A 170 -8.02 -18.31 -12.19
N ASP A 171 -8.52 -19.19 -13.08
CA ASP A 171 -9.36 -20.33 -12.68
C ASP A 171 -8.59 -21.23 -11.72
N TYR A 172 -7.32 -21.54 -12.02
CA TYR A 172 -6.48 -22.31 -11.12
C TYR A 172 -6.17 -21.57 -9.80
N ALA A 173 -5.94 -20.26 -9.85
CA ALA A 173 -5.71 -19.47 -8.66
C ALA A 173 -6.94 -19.46 -7.73
N TYR A 174 -8.14 -19.33 -8.29
CA TYR A 174 -9.39 -19.38 -7.52
C TYR A 174 -9.64 -20.76 -6.92
N ASP A 175 -9.39 -21.84 -7.66
CA ASP A 175 -9.49 -23.22 -7.14
C ASP A 175 -8.51 -23.43 -5.96
N CYS A 176 -7.30 -22.90 -6.05
CA CYS A 176 -6.34 -22.98 -4.95
C CYS A 176 -6.82 -22.20 -3.72
N LEU A 177 -7.40 -21.00 -3.91
CA LEU A 177 -7.96 -20.20 -2.80
C LEU A 177 -9.21 -20.86 -2.20
N ASP A 178 -10.02 -21.57 -2.99
CA ASP A 178 -11.15 -22.37 -2.48
C ASP A 178 -10.66 -23.52 -1.60
N LYS A 179 -9.66 -24.28 -2.04
CA LYS A 179 -9.03 -25.33 -1.23
C LYS A 179 -8.41 -24.77 0.04
N ALA A 180 -7.78 -23.58 -0.05
CA ALA A 180 -7.25 -22.90 1.12
C ALA A 180 -8.37 -22.55 2.10
N ALA A 181 -9.49 -22.00 1.63
CA ALA A 181 -10.64 -21.66 2.48
C ALA A 181 -11.29 -22.91 3.12
N GLU A 182 -11.31 -24.04 2.41
CA GLU A 182 -11.83 -25.32 2.93
C GLU A 182 -10.93 -25.91 4.02
N TYR A 183 -9.60 -25.78 3.88
CA TYR A 183 -8.65 -26.49 4.74
C TYR A 183 -8.13 -25.66 5.91
N LEU A 184 -8.17 -24.32 5.79
CA LEU A 184 -7.68 -23.43 6.83
C LEU A 184 -8.73 -23.23 7.94
N PRO A 185 -8.30 -23.02 9.19
CA PRO A 185 -9.23 -22.65 10.26
C PRO A 185 -9.73 -21.23 10.07
N GLU A 186 -10.88 -20.93 10.66
CA GLU A 186 -11.46 -19.59 10.68
C GLU A 186 -10.64 -18.60 11.52
N SER A 187 -9.95 -19.09 12.55
CA SER A 187 -9.10 -18.28 13.44
C SER A 187 -7.97 -19.11 14.05
N TYR A 188 -6.94 -18.43 14.55
CA TYR A 188 -5.82 -19.02 15.32
C TYR A 188 -5.72 -18.38 16.69
N ALA A 189 -5.46 -19.18 17.72
CA ALA A 189 -5.35 -18.71 19.10
C ALA A 189 -4.14 -17.79 19.36
N ALA A 190 -3.02 -17.97 18.65
CA ALA A 190 -1.77 -17.25 18.90
C ALA A 190 -0.87 -17.03 17.68
N GLN A 191 -1.14 -17.64 16.54
CA GLN A 191 -0.26 -17.56 15.36
C GLN A 191 -0.89 -16.72 14.26
N GLN A 192 -0.09 -15.84 13.68
CA GLN A 192 -0.47 -15.06 12.49
C GLN A 192 -0.21 -15.90 11.23
N ARG A 193 -1.15 -16.73 10.90
CA ARG A 193 -1.19 -17.58 9.69
C ARG A 193 -2.43 -17.18 8.87
N PRO A 194 -2.48 -17.49 7.57
CA PRO A 194 -3.70 -17.24 6.80
C PRO A 194 -4.85 -18.07 7.35
N THR A 195 -6.03 -17.48 7.35
CA THR A 195 -7.28 -18.08 7.78
C THR A 195 -8.16 -18.38 6.56
N ALA A 196 -9.21 -19.16 6.75
CA ALA A 196 -10.25 -19.37 5.73
C ALA A 196 -10.81 -18.03 5.21
N GLY A 197 -11.09 -17.10 6.12
CA GLY A 197 -11.55 -15.75 5.75
C GLY A 197 -10.53 -14.95 4.96
N ALA A 198 -9.23 -15.08 5.26
CA ALA A 198 -8.20 -14.44 4.45
C ALA A 198 -8.17 -15.01 3.02
N ALA A 199 -8.31 -16.33 2.84
CA ALA A 199 -8.38 -16.97 1.52
C ALA A 199 -9.60 -16.47 0.71
N LEU A 200 -10.78 -16.42 1.33
CA LEU A 200 -12.01 -15.89 0.73
C LEU A 200 -11.87 -14.40 0.37
N GLY A 201 -11.32 -13.60 1.28
CA GLY A 201 -11.12 -12.17 1.05
C GLY A 201 -10.14 -11.87 -0.10
N PHE A 202 -9.04 -12.64 -0.22
CA PHE A 202 -8.15 -12.53 -1.37
C PHE A 202 -8.80 -13.00 -2.67
N LYS A 203 -9.56 -14.10 -2.64
CA LYS A 203 -10.34 -14.52 -3.81
C LYS A 203 -11.30 -13.43 -4.26
N ALA A 204 -12.02 -12.80 -3.33
CA ALA A 204 -12.92 -11.69 -3.61
C ALA A 204 -12.18 -10.49 -4.23
N ARG A 205 -11.02 -10.07 -3.66
CA ARG A 205 -10.18 -8.99 -4.20
C ARG A 205 -9.74 -9.25 -5.63
N PHE A 206 -9.19 -10.43 -5.91
CA PHE A 206 -8.69 -10.77 -7.24
C PHE A 206 -9.82 -10.92 -8.25
N ALA A 207 -10.92 -11.54 -7.87
CA ALA A 207 -12.10 -11.65 -8.72
C ALA A 207 -12.68 -10.26 -9.05
N LEU A 208 -12.75 -9.35 -8.07
CA LEU A 208 -13.14 -7.96 -8.30
C LEU A 208 -12.18 -7.25 -9.28
N PHE A 209 -10.87 -7.44 -9.11
CA PHE A 209 -9.87 -6.86 -10.00
C PHE A 209 -10.07 -7.30 -11.46
N HIS A 210 -10.38 -8.57 -11.67
CA HIS A 210 -10.56 -9.15 -13.00
C HIS A 210 -11.99 -9.07 -13.53
N GLN A 211 -12.89 -8.37 -12.82
CA GLN A 211 -14.29 -8.17 -13.18
C GLN A 211 -15.12 -9.48 -13.19
N ASP A 212 -14.67 -10.48 -12.46
CA ASP A 212 -15.40 -11.71 -12.20
C ASP A 212 -16.45 -11.46 -11.08
N TRP A 213 -17.42 -10.56 -11.36
CA TRP A 213 -18.31 -9.95 -10.38
C TRP A 213 -19.06 -10.96 -9.51
N GLN A 214 -19.56 -12.05 -10.11
CA GLN A 214 -20.27 -13.06 -9.34
C GLN A 214 -19.33 -13.79 -8.38
N ILE A 215 -18.14 -14.18 -8.84
CA ILE A 215 -17.13 -14.85 -7.99
C ILE A 215 -16.69 -13.92 -6.85
N ALA A 216 -16.52 -12.63 -7.15
CA ALA A 216 -16.16 -11.62 -6.15
C ALA A 216 -17.26 -11.47 -5.09
N ALA A 217 -18.52 -11.39 -5.51
CA ALA A 217 -19.65 -11.29 -4.61
C ALA A 217 -19.81 -12.53 -3.74
N ASP A 218 -19.73 -13.74 -4.32
CA ASP A 218 -19.91 -14.99 -3.61
C ASP A 218 -18.79 -15.22 -2.59
N ALA A 219 -17.53 -14.94 -2.95
CA ALA A 219 -16.39 -15.08 -2.04
C ALA A 219 -16.45 -14.05 -0.88
N ALA A 220 -16.81 -12.81 -1.19
CA ALA A 220 -16.97 -11.79 -0.16
C ALA A 220 -18.14 -12.12 0.80
N GLU A 221 -19.28 -12.57 0.25
CA GLU A 221 -20.43 -12.99 1.06
C GLU A 221 -20.10 -14.20 1.94
N ALA A 222 -19.38 -15.20 1.40
CA ALA A 222 -18.92 -16.35 2.17
C ALA A 222 -18.01 -15.91 3.33
N CYS A 223 -17.11 -14.96 3.08
CA CYS A 223 -16.26 -14.38 4.12
C CYS A 223 -17.08 -13.65 5.20
N MET A 224 -18.07 -12.85 4.81
CA MET A 224 -18.96 -12.15 5.75
C MET A 224 -19.76 -13.14 6.61
N LYS A 225 -20.18 -14.27 6.06
CA LYS A 225 -20.95 -15.32 6.76
C LYS A 225 -20.15 -16.11 7.79
N LEU A 226 -18.81 -16.01 7.81
CA LEU A 226 -17.99 -16.60 8.87
C LEU A 226 -18.26 -15.95 10.23
N ASP A 227 -18.71 -14.68 10.25
CA ASP A 227 -19.06 -13.91 11.45
C ASP A 227 -17.92 -13.86 12.50
N VAL A 228 -16.67 -13.85 12.02
CA VAL A 228 -15.46 -13.79 12.88
C VAL A 228 -14.71 -12.47 12.75
N TYR A 229 -15.13 -11.62 11.80
CA TYR A 229 -14.51 -10.32 11.54
C TYR A 229 -15.48 -9.19 11.80
N GLU A 230 -14.98 -8.07 12.31
CA GLU A 230 -15.75 -6.84 12.50
C GLU A 230 -14.89 -5.61 12.27
N LEU A 231 -15.50 -4.45 11.99
CA LEU A 231 -14.78 -3.20 11.85
C LEU A 231 -14.20 -2.75 13.19
N HIS A 232 -12.98 -2.29 13.21
CA HIS A 232 -12.36 -1.69 14.39
C HIS A 232 -13.12 -0.44 14.82
N ASP A 233 -13.25 -0.23 16.12
CA ASP A 233 -14.10 0.84 16.67
C ASP A 233 -13.72 2.24 16.17
N ASN A 234 -12.44 2.53 16.06
CA ASN A 234 -11.93 3.83 15.61
C ASN A 234 -11.02 3.66 14.39
N TYR A 235 -11.30 4.44 13.33
CA TYR A 235 -10.53 4.36 12.09
C TYR A 235 -9.02 4.62 12.28
N LEU A 236 -8.67 5.68 13.01
CA LEU A 236 -7.25 6.06 13.18
C LEU A 236 -6.51 5.08 14.08
N ASP A 237 -7.18 4.54 15.11
CA ASP A 237 -6.57 3.64 16.08
C ASP A 237 -6.29 2.25 15.49
N LEU A 238 -7.06 1.82 14.48
CA LEU A 238 -6.77 0.60 13.72
C LEU A 238 -5.31 0.53 13.26
N PHE A 239 -4.78 1.64 12.75
CA PHE A 239 -3.44 1.70 12.17
C PHE A 239 -2.31 1.84 13.21
N LYS A 240 -2.68 1.94 14.48
CA LYS A 240 -1.75 1.99 15.63
C LYS A 240 -1.88 0.76 16.52
N ALA A 241 -2.90 -0.07 16.28
CA ALA A 241 -3.22 -1.25 17.07
C ALA A 241 -2.21 -2.39 16.82
N ASP A 242 -1.97 -3.17 17.85
CA ASP A 242 -1.15 -4.39 17.77
C ASP A 242 -1.92 -5.58 17.20
N SER A 243 -3.24 -5.55 17.28
CA SER A 243 -4.18 -6.52 16.73
C SER A 243 -5.57 -5.90 16.63
N SER A 244 -6.40 -6.42 15.73
CA SER A 244 -7.79 -5.99 15.55
C SER A 244 -8.59 -7.10 14.87
N PRO A 245 -9.89 -7.25 15.19
CA PRO A 245 -10.77 -8.18 14.47
C PRO A 245 -11.01 -7.76 13.00
N GLU A 246 -10.65 -6.52 12.62
CA GLU A 246 -10.69 -6.06 11.24
C GLU A 246 -9.48 -6.54 10.43
N LEU A 247 -8.33 -6.82 11.06
CA LEU A 247 -7.10 -7.23 10.39
C LEU A 247 -7.16 -8.73 10.02
N MET A 248 -7.40 -9.03 8.77
CA MET A 248 -7.54 -10.40 8.26
C MET A 248 -6.19 -11.00 7.84
N PHE A 249 -5.36 -10.21 7.17
CA PHE A 249 -3.99 -10.55 6.80
C PHE A 249 -3.12 -9.29 6.86
N TYR A 250 -2.05 -9.31 7.65
CA TYR A 250 -1.26 -8.12 7.93
C TYR A 250 0.18 -8.48 8.29
N PHE A 251 1.07 -7.53 8.11
CA PHE A 251 2.45 -7.63 8.55
C PHE A 251 2.70 -6.70 9.72
N LYS A 252 3.38 -7.20 10.74
CA LYS A 252 3.80 -6.41 11.90
C LYS A 252 5.29 -6.11 11.82
N GLY A 253 5.67 -4.85 12.05
CA GLY A 253 7.06 -4.48 12.20
C GLY A 253 7.63 -4.96 13.53
N ASP A 254 8.95 -5.14 13.58
CA ASP A 254 9.67 -5.53 14.79
C ASP A 254 10.86 -4.59 15.02
N LEU A 255 10.79 -3.80 16.09
CA LEU A 255 11.83 -2.84 16.45
C LEU A 255 13.12 -3.53 16.93
N ASN A 256 13.04 -4.71 17.55
CA ASN A 256 14.20 -5.44 18.02
C ASN A 256 15.00 -6.01 16.83
N LEU A 257 14.30 -6.54 15.86
CA LEU A 257 14.90 -7.03 14.62
C LEU A 257 15.20 -5.91 13.62
N LYS A 258 14.78 -4.66 13.91
CA LYS A 258 14.86 -3.51 13.00
C LYS A 258 14.27 -3.82 11.61
N LYS A 259 13.12 -4.49 11.60
CA LYS A 259 12.39 -4.89 10.40
C LYS A 259 11.04 -4.21 10.34
N GLY A 260 10.84 -3.36 9.35
CA GLY A 260 9.55 -2.86 8.93
C GLY A 260 9.08 -3.64 7.69
N GLN A 261 7.78 -3.69 7.45
CA GLN A 261 7.18 -4.43 6.35
C GLN A 261 6.57 -3.47 5.34
N GLY A 262 6.84 -3.74 4.06
CA GLY A 262 6.37 -2.92 2.94
C GLY A 262 7.17 -1.63 2.71
N PRO A 263 6.98 -0.97 1.54
CA PRO A 263 7.79 0.19 1.14
C PRO A 263 7.75 1.35 2.14
N MET A 264 6.57 1.63 2.69
CA MET A 264 6.37 2.71 3.67
C MET A 264 7.05 2.39 5.01
N PHE A 265 6.87 1.17 5.53
CA PHE A 265 7.30 0.82 6.88
C PHE A 265 8.76 0.41 6.99
N SER A 266 9.39 0.02 5.87
CA SER A 266 10.83 -0.24 5.82
C SER A 266 11.67 1.04 5.85
N TYR A 267 11.08 2.19 5.47
CA TYR A 267 11.76 3.50 5.51
C TYR A 267 10.80 4.64 5.81
N LEU A 268 10.18 4.61 6.98
CA LEU A 268 9.26 5.65 7.46
C LEU A 268 9.81 7.08 7.48
N PRO A 269 11.13 7.36 7.71
CA PRO A 269 11.65 8.71 7.71
C PRO A 269 11.30 9.53 6.48
N ALA A 270 11.08 8.90 5.33
CA ALA A 270 10.68 9.58 4.11
C ALA A 270 9.25 10.15 4.16
N TYR A 271 8.36 9.52 4.94
CA TYR A 271 6.93 9.86 5.04
C TYR A 271 6.59 10.74 6.24
N LEU A 272 7.51 10.84 7.23
CA LEU A 272 7.26 11.54 8.47
C LEU A 272 7.82 12.96 8.45
N ARG A 273 7.18 13.83 9.26
CA ARG A 273 7.52 15.24 9.39
C ARG A 273 8.95 15.46 9.89
N ARG A 274 9.56 16.57 9.48
CA ARG A 274 10.95 16.93 9.84
C ARG A 274 11.13 17.24 11.33
N GLN A 275 10.07 17.62 12.04
CA GLN A 275 10.11 17.85 13.49
C GLN A 275 10.52 16.61 14.26
N ILE A 276 10.20 15.41 13.76
CA ILE A 276 10.69 14.14 14.29
C ILE A 276 12.16 13.98 13.88
N ASN A 277 13.05 13.74 14.84
CA ASN A 277 14.47 13.56 14.56
C ASN A 277 14.71 12.36 13.62
N GLY A 278 15.59 12.54 12.63
CA GLY A 278 15.88 11.53 11.61
C GLY A 278 14.91 11.49 10.43
N CYS A 279 13.85 12.31 10.40
CA CYS A 279 12.83 12.29 9.36
C CYS A 279 12.98 13.42 8.33
N PHE A 280 12.44 13.22 7.10
CA PHE A 280 12.77 14.05 5.94
C PHE A 280 11.57 14.63 5.20
N ALA A 281 10.34 14.14 5.42
CA ALA A 281 9.12 14.56 4.70
C ALA A 281 9.31 14.57 3.16
N ASN A 282 9.96 13.55 2.60
CA ASN A 282 10.18 13.43 1.15
C ASN A 282 8.89 13.11 0.42
N LYS A 283 8.00 12.36 1.10
CA LYS A 283 6.75 11.86 0.57
C LYS A 283 5.63 12.45 1.41
N SER A 284 4.67 13.07 0.75
CA SER A 284 3.54 13.75 1.41
C SER A 284 2.24 13.47 0.69
N PRO A 285 1.09 13.47 1.40
CA PRO A 285 -0.22 13.36 0.77
C PRO A 285 -0.36 14.37 -0.37
N SER A 286 -0.99 13.96 -1.47
CA SER A 286 -1.21 14.84 -2.61
C SER A 286 -2.39 15.80 -2.40
N LEU A 287 -2.46 16.87 -3.20
CA LEU A 287 -3.64 17.75 -3.25
C LEU A 287 -4.84 17.02 -3.86
N GLU A 288 -4.58 16.10 -4.78
CA GLU A 288 -5.59 15.25 -5.41
C GLU A 288 -6.30 14.37 -4.38
N LEU A 289 -5.55 13.73 -3.48
CA LEU A 289 -6.14 12.97 -2.37
C LEU A 289 -6.91 13.88 -1.43
N PHE A 290 -6.33 15.03 -1.05
CA PHE A 290 -6.96 16.00 -0.15
C PHE A 290 -8.34 16.43 -0.66
N CYS A 291 -8.45 16.73 -1.97
CA CYS A 291 -9.69 17.16 -2.59
C CYS A 291 -10.72 16.03 -2.75
N SER A 292 -10.29 14.77 -2.85
CA SER A 292 -11.18 13.64 -3.10
C SER A 292 -12.08 13.25 -1.92
N TYR A 293 -11.76 13.69 -0.70
CA TYR A 293 -12.64 13.45 0.44
C TYR A 293 -13.96 14.23 0.29
N THR A 294 -15.07 13.61 0.67
CA THR A 294 -16.39 14.26 0.65
C THR A 294 -16.57 15.24 1.80
N CYS A 295 -17.63 16.03 1.76
CA CYS A 295 -18.11 16.79 2.91
C CYS A 295 -18.98 15.91 3.83
N THR A 296 -19.31 16.44 5.02
CA THR A 296 -20.12 15.72 6.02
C THR A 296 -21.55 15.41 5.57
N ASP A 297 -22.01 16.03 4.48
CA ASP A 297 -23.27 15.68 3.80
C ASP A 297 -23.11 14.52 2.79
N GLY A 298 -21.92 13.95 2.67
CA GLY A 298 -21.59 12.84 1.78
C GLY A 298 -21.37 13.22 0.31
N LYS A 299 -21.40 14.51 -0.02
CA LYS A 299 -21.19 15.01 -1.37
C LYS A 299 -19.73 15.37 -1.63
N PRO A 300 -19.26 15.28 -2.88
CA PRO A 300 -18.00 15.87 -3.31
C PRO A 300 -17.95 17.37 -3.02
N ILE A 301 -16.74 17.93 -2.94
CA ILE A 301 -16.54 19.34 -2.55
C ILE A 301 -17.13 20.35 -3.53
N ASP A 302 -17.25 20.02 -4.80
CA ASP A 302 -17.87 20.83 -5.85
C ASP A 302 -19.41 20.77 -5.85
N GLU A 303 -20.00 19.75 -5.24
CA GLU A 303 -21.44 19.54 -5.11
C GLU A 303 -21.98 19.95 -3.74
N SER A 304 -21.12 20.17 -2.74
CA SER A 304 -21.50 20.45 -1.36
C SER A 304 -21.45 21.93 -1.03
N ASN A 305 -22.55 22.45 -0.49
CA ASN A 305 -22.60 23.82 0.06
C ASN A 305 -21.87 23.95 1.41
N LEU A 306 -21.39 22.86 1.99
CA LEU A 306 -20.67 22.85 3.27
C LEU A 306 -19.17 23.09 3.09
N TYR A 307 -18.63 22.89 1.86
CA TYR A 307 -17.23 23.10 1.60
C TYR A 307 -16.88 24.59 1.65
N ASN A 308 -15.85 24.91 2.41
CA ASN A 308 -15.32 26.25 2.50
C ASN A 308 -13.82 26.23 2.12
N PRO A 309 -13.41 26.73 0.96
CA PRO A 309 -12.00 26.76 0.55
C PRO A 309 -11.11 27.60 1.48
N GLN A 310 -11.68 28.50 2.32
CA GLN A 310 -10.97 29.25 3.33
C GLN A 310 -10.78 28.49 4.66
N ASP A 311 -11.50 27.38 4.84
CA ASP A 311 -11.34 26.45 5.96
C ASP A 311 -11.53 25.00 5.45
N PRO A 312 -10.59 24.50 4.66
CA PRO A 312 -10.77 23.32 3.83
C PRO A 312 -10.75 21.99 4.60
N PHE A 313 -10.44 22.01 5.88
CA PHE A 313 -10.60 20.85 6.78
C PHE A 313 -11.98 20.81 7.45
N ALA A 314 -12.68 21.95 7.52
CA ALA A 314 -14.01 22.01 8.17
C ALA A 314 -15.08 21.34 7.31
N ASN A 315 -16.06 20.71 7.98
CA ASN A 315 -17.19 20.04 7.35
C ASN A 315 -16.82 18.94 6.34
N ARG A 316 -15.67 18.31 6.53
CA ARG A 316 -15.20 17.21 5.68
C ARG A 316 -15.40 15.86 6.36
N ASP A 317 -15.42 14.80 5.57
CA ASP A 317 -15.36 13.43 6.08
C ASP A 317 -14.28 13.32 7.16
N PRO A 318 -14.59 12.81 8.37
CA PRO A 318 -13.62 12.75 9.47
C PRO A 318 -12.33 12.02 9.12
N ARG A 319 -12.36 11.07 8.16
CA ARG A 319 -11.15 10.37 7.70
C ARG A 319 -10.14 11.30 7.06
N LEU A 320 -10.52 12.45 6.51
CA LEU A 320 -9.56 13.44 6.02
C LEU A 320 -8.59 13.85 7.14
N ALA A 321 -9.12 14.28 8.28
CA ALA A 321 -8.31 14.71 9.43
C ALA A 321 -7.57 13.54 10.10
N MET A 322 -8.04 12.30 9.94
CA MET A 322 -7.38 11.09 10.43
C MET A 322 -6.26 10.60 9.49
N THR A 323 -6.33 10.93 8.22
CA THR A 323 -5.35 10.53 7.18
C THR A 323 -4.29 11.60 6.95
N ILE A 324 -4.71 12.88 6.88
CA ILE A 324 -3.87 14.05 6.65
C ILE A 324 -3.93 14.94 7.89
N GLN A 325 -2.78 15.35 8.39
CA GLN A 325 -2.66 16.14 9.60
C GLN A 325 -3.30 17.53 9.42
N PRO A 326 -4.34 17.87 10.19
CA PRO A 326 -4.88 19.22 10.20
C PRO A 326 -3.90 20.27 10.73
N PHE A 327 -4.03 21.48 10.20
CA PHE A 327 -3.31 22.66 10.65
C PHE A 327 -4.15 23.90 10.42
N LYS A 328 -3.82 24.99 11.10
CA LYS A 328 -4.57 26.24 10.95
C LYS A 328 -4.32 26.83 9.54
N THR A 329 -5.42 27.07 8.82
CA THR A 329 -5.39 27.62 7.45
C THR A 329 -5.80 29.07 7.39
N LYS A 330 -6.55 29.57 8.38
CA LYS A 330 -6.91 30.98 8.55
C LYS A 330 -5.93 31.67 9.47
N PHE A 331 -5.28 32.70 9.01
CA PHE A 331 -4.28 33.40 9.80
C PHE A 331 -4.73 34.79 10.26
N ALA A 332 -5.78 35.42 9.68
CA ALA A 332 -6.11 36.82 9.93
C ALA A 332 -7.02 37.05 11.15
N ALA A 333 -8.21 36.44 11.25
CA ALA A 333 -9.21 36.89 12.25
C ALA A 333 -9.00 36.30 13.66
N ASP A 334 -8.55 35.03 13.76
CA ASP A 334 -8.44 34.30 15.03
C ASP A 334 -6.98 34.02 15.42
N TYR A 335 -6.03 34.65 14.73
CA TYR A 335 -4.62 34.36 14.94
C TYR A 335 -4.12 34.81 16.30
N ALA A 336 -4.65 35.97 16.79
CA ALA A 336 -4.27 36.50 18.11
C ALA A 336 -4.67 35.54 19.24
N GLU A 337 -5.88 34.98 19.20
CA GLU A 337 -6.32 33.96 20.17
C GLU A 337 -5.53 32.66 20.09
N TYR A 338 -5.25 32.23 18.86
CA TYR A 338 -4.43 31.05 18.58
C TYR A 338 -3.01 31.22 19.13
N GLU A 339 -2.33 32.33 18.86
CA GLU A 339 -0.99 32.60 19.39
C GLU A 339 -1.04 32.81 20.92
N GLN A 340 -2.07 33.51 21.46
CA GLN A 340 -2.21 33.70 22.89
C GLN A 340 -2.37 32.38 23.63
N SER A 341 -3.07 31.39 23.04
CA SER A 341 -3.22 30.06 23.64
C SER A 341 -1.90 29.31 23.83
N LYS A 342 -0.89 29.59 22.99
CA LYS A 342 0.46 29.05 23.15
C LYS A 342 1.20 29.70 24.32
N ILE A 343 1.06 31.03 24.47
CA ILE A 343 1.62 31.78 25.60
C ILE A 343 1.00 31.32 26.91
N ASP A 344 -0.31 31.20 26.93
CA ASP A 344 -1.09 30.77 28.11
C ASP A 344 -0.99 29.26 28.39
N LYS A 345 -0.30 28.51 27.50
CA LYS A 345 -0.13 27.05 27.59
C LYS A 345 -1.47 26.27 27.54
N THR A 346 -2.48 26.85 26.95
CA THR A 346 -3.78 26.22 26.73
C THR A 346 -3.91 25.57 25.36
N PHE A 347 -2.90 25.74 24.49
CA PHE A 347 -2.89 25.27 23.11
C PHE A 347 -3.25 23.79 22.95
N PRO A 348 -2.65 22.83 23.70
CA PRO A 348 -2.96 21.42 23.51
C PRO A 348 -4.43 21.07 23.77
N LYS A 349 -5.06 21.79 24.69
CA LYS A 349 -6.48 21.58 25.01
C LYS A 349 -7.42 22.23 24.01
N LYS A 350 -7.05 23.43 23.48
CA LYS A 350 -7.87 24.16 22.51
C LYS A 350 -7.76 23.62 21.09
N TYR A 351 -6.59 23.12 20.70
CA TYR A 351 -6.25 22.70 19.33
C TYR A 351 -5.60 21.30 19.28
N PRO A 352 -6.23 20.27 19.88
CA PRO A 352 -5.64 18.92 19.95
C PRO A 352 -5.40 18.31 18.57
N ASP A 353 -6.24 18.64 17.59
CA ASP A 353 -6.11 18.12 16.22
C ASP A 353 -4.91 18.69 15.45
N TYR A 354 -4.33 19.79 15.91
CA TYR A 354 -3.14 20.39 15.28
C TYR A 354 -1.84 19.81 15.84
N ILE A 355 -1.91 18.84 16.75
CA ILE A 355 -0.74 18.18 17.32
C ILE A 355 -0.47 16.87 16.56
N LEU A 356 0.78 16.66 16.18
CA LEU A 356 1.28 15.41 15.61
C LEU A 356 2.62 15.08 16.25
N SER A 357 2.75 13.87 16.77
CA SER A 357 3.99 13.40 17.44
C SER A 357 4.46 14.37 18.54
N GLY A 358 3.53 14.86 19.35
CA GLY A 358 3.81 15.77 20.47
C GLY A 358 4.14 17.22 20.11
N PHE A 359 4.07 17.62 18.84
CA PHE A 359 4.35 18.99 18.40
C PHE A 359 3.20 19.55 17.57
N GLU A 360 2.96 20.86 17.70
CA GLU A 360 2.11 21.57 16.74
C GLU A 360 2.60 21.33 15.31
N TYR A 361 1.67 21.08 14.37
CA TYR A 361 1.98 21.01 12.95
C TYR A 361 1.51 22.28 12.24
N THR A 362 2.42 22.95 11.56
CA THR A 362 2.11 24.04 10.62
C THR A 362 3.19 24.13 9.53
N PRO A 363 2.80 24.10 8.25
CA PRO A 363 3.71 24.33 7.14
C PRO A 363 3.96 25.84 6.90
N ASN A 364 3.36 26.75 7.69
CA ASN A 364 3.48 28.18 7.53
C ASN A 364 4.94 28.64 7.66
N PRO A 365 5.53 29.27 6.64
CA PRO A 365 6.92 29.73 6.67
C PRO A 365 7.18 30.87 7.67
N TYR A 366 6.15 31.61 8.06
CA TYR A 366 6.27 32.65 9.09
C TYR A 366 6.25 32.11 10.51
N ALA A 367 5.75 30.91 10.72
CA ALA A 367 5.73 30.26 12.03
C ALA A 367 7.13 29.71 12.34
N VAL A 368 8.01 30.57 12.87
CA VAL A 368 9.40 30.19 13.24
C VAL A 368 9.47 29.23 14.43
N LYS A 369 8.42 29.20 15.24
CA LYS A 369 8.30 28.33 16.40
C LYS A 369 6.95 27.61 16.41
N VAL A 370 6.97 26.39 16.96
CA VAL A 370 5.78 25.55 17.20
C VAL A 370 5.74 25.09 18.64
N TYR A 371 4.53 24.78 19.11
CA TYR A 371 4.33 24.30 20.47
C TYR A 371 4.78 22.85 20.61
N GLU A 372 5.58 22.56 21.65
CA GLU A 372 5.97 21.22 22.08
C GLU A 372 5.20 20.84 23.35
N VAL A 373 4.44 19.76 23.29
CA VAL A 373 3.58 19.32 24.39
C VAL A 373 4.40 18.82 25.57
N ALA A 374 5.45 18.04 25.30
CA ALA A 374 6.27 17.42 26.34
C ALA A 374 6.97 18.43 27.27
N THR A 375 7.47 19.53 26.71
CA THR A 375 8.16 20.58 27.45
C THR A 375 7.27 21.76 27.80
N ASN A 376 6.03 21.76 27.27
CA ASN A 376 5.06 22.85 27.42
C ASN A 376 5.68 24.21 27.01
N SER A 377 6.41 24.23 25.91
CA SER A 377 7.20 25.37 25.44
C SER A 377 7.17 25.53 23.91
N MET A 378 7.71 26.66 23.44
CA MET A 378 7.87 26.96 22.02
C MET A 378 9.25 26.56 21.53
N VAL A 379 9.31 25.64 20.54
CA VAL A 379 10.54 25.16 19.92
C VAL A 379 10.63 25.58 18.45
N GLU A 380 11.77 25.43 17.81
CA GLU A 380 11.97 25.72 16.38
C GLU A 380 11.02 24.91 15.50
N ASN A 381 10.36 25.57 14.54
CA ASN A 381 9.55 24.90 13.52
C ASN A 381 10.44 24.39 12.39
N LYS A 382 10.64 23.08 12.34
CA LYS A 382 11.40 22.41 11.27
C LYS A 382 10.55 22.03 10.06
N ASP A 383 9.21 22.13 10.17
CA ASP A 383 8.27 21.76 9.10
C ASP A 383 7.83 22.93 8.25
N GLY A 384 8.06 24.17 8.69
CA GLY A 384 7.69 25.37 7.95
C GLY A 384 8.28 25.36 6.54
N ARG A 385 7.46 25.68 5.52
CA ARG A 385 7.94 25.74 4.14
C ARG A 385 8.99 26.81 3.99
N GLY A 386 10.20 26.45 3.57
CA GLY A 386 11.36 27.34 3.53
C GLY A 386 12.21 27.33 4.80
N ALA A 387 11.75 26.76 5.91
CA ALA A 387 12.56 26.58 7.12
C ALA A 387 13.63 25.49 6.92
N ASN A 388 13.33 24.49 6.11
CA ASN A 388 14.24 23.39 5.81
C ASN A 388 13.94 22.82 4.42
N GLN A 389 14.99 22.35 3.71
CA GLN A 389 14.82 21.61 2.45
C GLN A 389 14.05 20.28 2.61
N HIS A 390 13.88 19.80 3.84
CA HIS A 390 13.19 18.55 4.17
C HIS A 390 11.77 18.77 4.74
N SER A 391 11.14 19.91 4.48
CA SER A 391 9.73 20.13 4.76
C SER A 391 8.83 19.52 3.67
N ALA A 392 7.56 19.26 4.00
CA ALA A 392 6.57 18.83 3.00
C ALA A 392 6.38 19.90 1.92
N TYR A 393 6.56 19.53 0.65
CA TYR A 393 6.59 20.50 -0.45
C TYR A 393 5.22 21.10 -0.77
N ASN A 394 4.14 20.37 -0.53
CA ASN A 394 2.78 20.87 -0.68
C ASN A 394 2.12 21.27 0.65
N GLY A 395 2.85 21.21 1.76
CA GLY A 395 2.36 21.55 3.08
C GLY A 395 1.40 20.50 3.70
N LEU A 396 1.17 19.36 3.07
CA LEU A 396 0.38 18.28 3.62
C LEU A 396 1.27 17.23 4.29
N MET A 397 0.77 16.64 5.40
CA MET A 397 1.52 15.67 6.18
C MET A 397 0.63 14.47 6.52
N MET A 398 1.18 13.28 6.40
CA MET A 398 0.50 12.05 6.79
C MET A 398 0.28 12.01 8.30
N ARG A 399 -0.95 11.68 8.74
CA ARG A 399 -1.33 11.40 10.12
C ARG A 399 -1.60 9.91 10.34
N LYS A 400 -2.21 9.26 9.37
CA LYS A 400 -2.46 7.82 9.39
C LYS A 400 -1.16 7.06 9.67
N TYR A 401 -1.19 6.06 10.52
CA TYR A 401 -0.04 5.28 11.02
C TYR A 401 0.89 5.99 12.01
N VAL A 402 0.84 7.31 12.18
CA VAL A 402 1.78 8.04 13.03
C VAL A 402 1.39 7.90 14.49
N LYS A 403 2.30 7.38 15.33
CA LYS A 403 2.11 7.29 16.78
C LYS A 403 2.60 8.57 17.47
N ASP A 404 1.88 9.01 18.51
CA ASP A 404 2.19 10.27 19.21
C ASP A 404 3.53 10.25 19.96
N ASN A 405 4.04 9.06 20.29
CA ASN A 405 5.34 8.88 20.95
C ASN A 405 6.54 8.85 19.99
N TRP A 406 6.33 9.01 18.69
CA TRP A 406 7.41 9.04 17.70
C TRP A 406 8.07 10.42 17.65
N VAL A 407 9.10 10.61 18.45
CA VAL A 407 9.86 11.87 18.53
C VAL A 407 11.30 11.74 18.01
N ASP A 408 11.84 10.52 17.96
CA ASP A 408 13.21 10.24 17.52
C ASP A 408 13.26 8.88 16.81
N PHE A 409 13.31 8.91 15.49
CA PHE A 409 13.30 7.71 14.65
C PHE A 409 14.70 7.09 14.48
N GLU A 410 15.78 7.84 14.68
CA GLU A 410 17.14 7.30 14.60
C GLU A 410 17.36 6.19 15.63
N LYS A 411 16.77 6.34 16.80
CA LYS A 411 16.84 5.33 17.88
C LYS A 411 16.12 4.02 17.52
N ASN A 412 15.07 4.10 16.70
CA ASN A 412 14.25 2.95 16.31
C ASN A 412 14.77 2.24 15.05
N GLY A 413 15.95 2.63 14.52
CA GLY A 413 16.51 2.04 13.30
C GLY A 413 15.71 2.37 12.04
N ASN A 414 14.91 3.45 12.07
CA ASN A 414 14.11 3.96 10.94
C ASN A 414 12.95 3.07 10.50
N VAL A 415 12.52 2.13 11.34
CA VAL A 415 11.40 1.21 11.07
C VAL A 415 10.25 1.41 12.05
N SER A 416 9.08 0.90 11.70
CA SER A 416 7.87 0.93 12.52
C SER A 416 7.54 -0.44 13.09
N ASP A 417 6.91 -0.45 14.27
CA ASP A 417 6.26 -1.60 14.89
C ASP A 417 4.75 -1.68 14.58
N ASN A 418 4.24 -0.82 13.71
CA ASN A 418 2.84 -0.86 13.31
C ASN A 418 2.49 -2.13 12.55
N CYS A 419 1.22 -2.53 12.62
CA CYS A 419 0.62 -3.48 11.70
C CYS A 419 0.30 -2.77 10.37
N PHE A 420 0.81 -3.34 9.27
CA PHE A 420 0.39 -2.96 7.92
C PHE A 420 -0.72 -3.90 7.47
N PRO A 421 -1.97 -3.42 7.31
CA PRO A 421 -3.07 -4.24 6.81
C PRO A 421 -2.84 -4.55 5.34
N TYR A 422 -2.62 -5.81 5.01
CA TYR A 422 -2.55 -6.27 3.63
C TYR A 422 -3.95 -6.62 3.09
N LEU A 423 -4.80 -7.16 3.97
CA LEU A 423 -6.23 -7.37 3.76
C LEU A 423 -6.97 -7.12 5.08
N ARG A 424 -8.04 -6.35 5.03
CA ARG A 424 -8.91 -6.09 6.19
C ARG A 424 -10.39 -6.14 5.82
N TYR A 425 -11.23 -6.34 6.82
CA TYR A 425 -12.65 -6.65 6.64
C TYR A 425 -13.43 -5.54 5.89
N ALA A 426 -13.09 -4.26 6.10
CA ALA A 426 -13.69 -3.17 5.32
C ALA A 426 -13.52 -3.35 3.81
N GLU A 427 -12.41 -3.95 3.35
CA GLU A 427 -12.22 -4.22 1.93
C GLU A 427 -13.14 -5.32 1.42
N VAL A 428 -13.41 -6.35 2.22
CA VAL A 428 -14.39 -7.40 1.89
C VAL A 428 -15.77 -6.80 1.72
N LEU A 429 -16.19 -5.92 2.66
CA LEU A 429 -17.47 -5.22 2.61
C LEU A 429 -17.60 -4.37 1.34
N MET A 430 -16.58 -3.57 1.04
CA MET A 430 -16.56 -2.72 -0.16
C MET A 430 -16.45 -3.50 -1.46
N THR A 431 -15.79 -4.68 -1.44
CA THR A 431 -15.72 -5.60 -2.57
C THR A 431 -17.09 -6.21 -2.87
N TYR A 432 -17.79 -6.66 -1.82
CA TYR A 432 -19.16 -7.17 -1.95
C TYR A 432 -20.10 -6.14 -2.56
N LEU A 433 -20.10 -4.93 -2.03
CA LEU A 433 -20.93 -3.84 -2.54
C LEU A 433 -20.63 -3.53 -4.00
N GLU A 434 -19.35 -3.37 -4.36
CA GLU A 434 -18.97 -3.03 -5.73
C GLU A 434 -19.38 -4.14 -6.72
N ALA A 435 -19.12 -5.41 -6.36
CA ALA A 435 -19.52 -6.55 -7.17
C ALA A 435 -21.06 -6.60 -7.36
N LYS A 436 -21.82 -6.41 -6.28
CA LYS A 436 -23.30 -6.35 -6.35
C LYS A 436 -23.80 -5.16 -7.17
N ASN A 437 -23.09 -4.01 -7.14
CA ASN A 437 -23.39 -2.87 -7.98
C ASN A 437 -23.19 -3.20 -9.47
N GLU A 438 -22.09 -3.85 -9.83
CA GLU A 438 -21.84 -4.21 -11.23
C GLU A 438 -22.81 -5.29 -11.74
N LEU A 439 -23.29 -6.17 -10.85
CA LEU A 439 -24.35 -7.14 -11.13
C LEU A 439 -25.76 -6.52 -11.13
N LYS A 440 -25.94 -5.24 -10.78
CA LYS A 440 -27.24 -4.56 -10.61
C LYS A 440 -28.14 -5.23 -9.58
N GLN A 441 -27.55 -5.69 -8.48
CA GLN A 441 -28.22 -6.43 -7.40
C GLN A 441 -28.21 -5.69 -6.05
N VAL A 442 -27.92 -4.39 -6.06
CA VAL A 442 -27.85 -3.62 -4.80
C VAL A 442 -29.25 -3.41 -4.21
N THR A 443 -29.37 -3.69 -2.93
CA THR A 443 -30.56 -3.41 -2.08
C THR A 443 -30.16 -2.47 -0.94
N SER A 444 -31.16 -1.94 -0.22
CA SER A 444 -30.93 -1.15 1.00
C SER A 444 -30.15 -1.95 2.05
N ASP A 445 -30.46 -3.24 2.19
CA ASP A 445 -29.79 -4.11 3.19
C ASP A 445 -28.32 -4.32 2.86
N ILE A 446 -27.97 -4.42 1.57
CA ILE A 446 -26.56 -4.49 1.12
C ILE A 446 -25.84 -3.18 1.42
N LEU A 447 -26.47 -2.02 1.17
CA LEU A 447 -25.89 -0.73 1.52
C LEU A 447 -25.63 -0.60 3.02
N ASP A 448 -26.58 -1.05 3.85
CA ASP A 448 -26.46 -1.00 5.31
C ASP A 448 -25.40 -1.96 5.86
N ALA A 449 -25.32 -3.16 5.31
CA ALA A 449 -24.33 -4.16 5.70
C ALA A 449 -22.90 -3.84 5.19
N THR A 450 -22.71 -2.82 4.35
CA THR A 450 -21.44 -2.52 3.71
C THR A 450 -21.04 -1.04 3.89
N ILE A 451 -21.29 -0.19 2.90
CA ILE A 451 -20.83 1.21 2.89
C ILE A 451 -21.37 2.03 4.06
N ASN A 452 -22.61 1.79 4.49
CA ASN A 452 -23.20 2.52 5.61
C ASN A 452 -22.53 2.11 6.93
N LEU A 453 -22.17 0.84 7.10
CA LEU A 453 -21.39 0.35 8.24
C LEU A 453 -19.99 0.97 8.28
N VAL A 454 -19.31 1.03 7.13
CA VAL A 454 -17.98 1.67 7.00
C VAL A 454 -18.06 3.16 7.33
N ARG A 455 -19.06 3.88 6.83
CA ARG A 455 -19.28 5.31 7.14
C ARG A 455 -19.63 5.55 8.60
N GLU A 456 -20.50 4.73 9.16
CA GLU A 456 -20.85 4.84 10.60
C GLU A 456 -19.59 4.76 11.46
N ARG A 457 -18.71 3.78 11.22
CA ARG A 457 -17.42 3.65 11.90
C ARG A 457 -16.53 4.89 11.70
N ALA A 458 -16.45 5.41 10.48
CA ALA A 458 -15.63 6.58 10.16
C ALA A 458 -16.07 7.86 10.90
N TYR A 459 -17.36 7.99 11.18
CA TYR A 459 -17.94 9.14 11.88
C TYR A 459 -18.07 8.94 13.39
N ARG A 460 -17.76 7.75 13.90
CA ARG A 460 -17.85 7.44 15.33
C ARG A 460 -16.95 8.38 16.16
N GLY A 461 -17.51 9.01 17.17
CA GLY A 461 -16.80 9.97 18.02
C GLY A 461 -16.67 11.39 17.46
N SER A 462 -17.08 11.66 16.21
CA SER A 462 -17.03 13.01 15.62
C SER A 462 -18.16 13.94 16.11
N GLY A 463 -19.22 13.40 16.70
CA GLY A 463 -20.44 14.15 17.03
C GLY A 463 -21.32 14.49 15.82
N ILE A 464 -20.96 14.01 14.64
CA ILE A 464 -21.67 14.24 13.37
C ILE A 464 -22.41 12.95 12.98
N VAL A 465 -23.65 13.07 12.54
CA VAL A 465 -24.40 11.95 11.96
C VAL A 465 -23.80 11.62 10.59
N TYR A 466 -23.43 10.37 10.36
CA TYR A 466 -22.85 9.98 9.08
C TYR A 466 -23.85 10.11 7.93
N PRO A 467 -23.41 10.52 6.73
CA PRO A 467 -24.29 10.66 5.56
C PRO A 467 -24.59 9.28 4.99
N ARG A 468 -25.80 8.76 5.32
CA ARG A 468 -26.23 7.44 4.86
C ARG A 468 -26.36 7.40 3.35
N VAL A 469 -25.82 6.37 2.70
CA VAL A 469 -26.00 6.09 1.29
C VAL A 469 -27.31 5.34 1.07
N THR A 470 -28.15 5.87 0.19
CA THR A 470 -29.42 5.26 -0.22
C THR A 470 -29.52 5.12 -1.75
N GLU A 471 -28.48 5.54 -2.46
CA GLU A 471 -28.41 5.49 -3.92
C GLU A 471 -28.25 4.04 -4.41
N THR A 472 -29.10 3.61 -5.35
CA THR A 472 -29.07 2.27 -5.96
C THR A 472 -28.89 2.32 -7.48
N ASN A 473 -28.88 3.51 -8.09
CA ASN A 473 -28.52 3.63 -9.49
C ASN A 473 -27.06 3.26 -9.69
N GLN A 474 -26.80 2.30 -10.59
CA GLN A 474 -25.48 1.70 -10.80
C GLN A 474 -24.37 2.74 -11.05
N GLU A 475 -24.61 3.71 -11.93
CA GLU A 475 -23.58 4.69 -12.32
C GLU A 475 -23.29 5.68 -11.21
N LYS A 476 -24.33 6.21 -10.55
CA LYS A 476 -24.18 7.13 -9.43
C LYS A 476 -23.52 6.45 -8.24
N LEU A 477 -23.95 5.23 -7.93
CA LEU A 477 -23.36 4.45 -6.83
C LEU A 477 -21.90 4.08 -7.14
N ARG A 478 -21.53 3.84 -8.41
CA ARG A 478 -20.13 3.60 -8.81
C ARG A 478 -19.22 4.78 -8.46
N LYS A 479 -19.65 6.05 -8.70
CA LYS A 479 -18.91 7.25 -8.28
C LYS A 479 -18.75 7.25 -6.75
N ILE A 480 -19.83 7.01 -6.01
CA ILE A 480 -19.81 6.97 -4.54
C ILE A 480 -18.86 5.89 -4.04
N ILE A 481 -18.93 4.66 -4.57
CA ILE A 481 -18.03 3.54 -4.19
C ILE A 481 -16.56 3.90 -4.45
N ARG A 482 -16.23 4.48 -5.61
CA ARG A 482 -14.86 4.86 -5.96
C ARG A 482 -14.29 5.90 -4.98
N MET A 483 -15.07 6.91 -4.64
CA MET A 483 -14.68 7.93 -3.66
C MET A 483 -14.57 7.35 -2.25
N GLU A 484 -15.52 6.48 -1.85
CA GLU A 484 -15.49 5.80 -0.56
C GLU A 484 -14.25 4.94 -0.41
N ARG A 485 -13.93 4.12 -1.42
CA ARG A 485 -12.72 3.28 -1.42
C ARG A 485 -11.45 4.13 -1.32
N ARG A 486 -11.37 5.26 -2.03
CA ARG A 486 -10.20 6.15 -1.95
C ARG A 486 -10.03 6.74 -0.56
N SER A 487 -11.13 7.20 0.08
CA SER A 487 -11.11 7.76 1.43
C SER A 487 -10.79 6.71 2.49
N GLU A 488 -11.35 5.51 2.35
CA GLU A 488 -11.19 4.42 3.31
C GLU A 488 -9.79 3.79 3.26
N PHE A 489 -9.27 3.54 2.04
CA PHE A 489 -8.03 2.78 1.83
C PHE A 489 -6.81 3.65 1.48
N ALA A 490 -6.87 4.96 1.76
CA ALA A 490 -5.73 5.84 1.53
C ALA A 490 -4.46 5.28 2.20
N PHE A 491 -3.36 5.20 1.45
CA PHE A 491 -2.03 4.72 1.88
C PHE A 491 -1.94 3.22 2.24
N GLU A 492 -2.89 2.39 1.79
CA GLU A 492 -2.86 0.94 2.02
C GLU A 492 -2.40 0.10 0.81
N GLY A 493 -1.86 0.76 -0.23
CA GLY A 493 -1.38 0.06 -1.45
C GLY A 493 -2.50 -0.43 -2.39
N ILE A 494 -3.74 0.01 -2.19
CA ILE A 494 -4.90 -0.43 -2.98
C ILE A 494 -5.15 0.48 -4.18
N ARG A 495 -4.84 1.78 -4.08
CA ARG A 495 -5.19 2.79 -5.09
C ARG A 495 -4.69 2.46 -6.50
N TYR A 496 -3.44 1.99 -6.65
CA TYR A 496 -2.89 1.63 -7.97
C TYR A 496 -3.72 0.54 -8.64
N ARG A 497 -4.08 -0.50 -7.89
CA ARG A 497 -4.94 -1.59 -8.39
C ARG A 497 -6.32 -1.09 -8.77
N ASP A 498 -6.91 -0.21 -7.99
CA ASP A 498 -8.21 0.38 -8.30
C ASP A 498 -8.16 1.20 -9.60
N LEU A 499 -7.11 2.01 -9.82
CA LEU A 499 -6.91 2.75 -11.05
C LEU A 499 -6.77 1.84 -12.29
N LEU A 500 -6.01 0.73 -12.15
CA LEU A 500 -5.82 -0.24 -13.23
C LEU A 500 -7.13 -0.97 -13.58
N ARG A 501 -7.84 -1.54 -12.59
CA ARG A 501 -9.05 -2.33 -12.82
C ARG A 501 -10.25 -1.49 -13.30
N TRP A 502 -10.34 -0.23 -12.88
CA TRP A 502 -11.35 0.72 -13.35
C TRP A 502 -11.02 1.29 -14.73
N ARG A 503 -9.86 1.02 -15.29
CA ARG A 503 -9.40 1.56 -16.58
C ARG A 503 -9.42 3.09 -16.60
N ILE A 504 -8.90 3.71 -15.55
CA ILE A 504 -8.77 5.16 -15.40
C ILE A 504 -7.35 5.62 -15.05
N ALA A 505 -6.37 4.70 -15.07
CA ALA A 505 -4.99 5.03 -14.75
C ALA A 505 -4.43 6.11 -15.68
N GLU A 506 -4.75 6.11 -16.98
CA GLU A 506 -4.36 7.16 -17.92
C GLU A 506 -5.02 8.51 -17.65
N LYS A 507 -6.20 8.55 -17.00
CA LYS A 507 -6.86 9.80 -16.60
C LYS A 507 -6.20 10.39 -15.33
N SER A 508 -5.79 9.54 -14.42
CA SER A 508 -5.13 9.91 -13.17
C SER A 508 -3.65 10.27 -13.38
N HIS A 509 -2.90 9.41 -14.12
CA HIS A 509 -1.44 9.53 -14.24
C HIS A 509 -0.96 10.51 -15.31
N ASN A 510 -1.78 10.91 -16.29
CA ASN A 510 -1.37 11.93 -17.26
C ASN A 510 -1.69 13.34 -16.76
N LYS A 511 -1.51 13.58 -15.45
CA LYS A 511 -1.76 14.86 -14.77
C LYS A 511 -0.52 15.32 -14.00
N PRO A 512 -0.39 16.64 -13.74
CA PRO A 512 0.65 17.16 -12.88
C PRO A 512 0.46 16.73 -11.43
N MET A 513 1.57 16.58 -10.72
CA MET A 513 1.62 16.56 -9.26
C MET A 513 2.11 17.90 -8.77
N TYR A 514 1.48 18.44 -7.73
CA TYR A 514 1.61 19.84 -7.35
C TYR A 514 2.38 20.04 -6.05
N GLN A 515 3.11 21.15 -5.99
CA GLN A 515 3.86 21.62 -4.83
C GLN A 515 3.65 23.11 -4.63
N LEU A 516 3.96 23.61 -3.43
CA LEU A 516 4.13 25.05 -3.20
C LEU A 516 5.37 25.54 -3.97
N PRO A 517 5.47 26.85 -4.30
CA PRO A 517 6.63 27.38 -5.00
C PRO A 517 7.94 26.96 -4.35
N VAL A 518 8.90 26.51 -5.16
CA VAL A 518 10.19 25.95 -4.68
C VAL A 518 11.07 27.04 -4.11
N ASN A 519 11.16 28.18 -4.81
CA ASN A 519 11.99 29.31 -4.43
C ASN A 519 11.24 30.19 -3.45
N VAL A 520 11.27 29.83 -2.17
CA VAL A 520 10.64 30.61 -1.11
C VAL A 520 11.31 31.99 -0.99
N TRP A 521 12.62 32.02 -1.19
CA TRP A 521 13.43 33.24 -1.00
C TRP A 521 14.12 33.67 -2.30
N SER A 522 14.14 34.96 -2.55
CA SER A 522 14.92 35.62 -3.61
C SER A 522 15.95 36.58 -3.00
N GLY A 523 17.07 36.80 -3.70
CA GLY A 523 18.12 37.73 -3.29
C GLY A 523 19.52 37.09 -3.28
N SER A 524 20.53 37.89 -2.98
CA SER A 524 21.94 37.48 -2.96
C SER A 524 22.36 36.68 -1.72
N ALA A 525 21.55 36.70 -0.67
CA ALA A 525 21.78 35.91 0.54
C ALA A 525 21.21 34.51 0.39
N LYS A 526 22.05 33.49 0.59
CA LYS A 526 21.58 32.12 0.71
C LYS A 526 20.84 31.99 2.03
N TRP A 527 19.59 31.53 1.96
CA TRP A 527 18.86 31.17 3.16
C TRP A 527 19.61 30.07 3.94
N ASN A 528 19.85 30.31 5.23
CA ASN A 528 20.69 29.44 6.08
C ASN A 528 19.88 28.53 7.02
N GLY A 529 18.59 28.33 6.75
CA GLY A 529 17.71 27.50 7.57
C GLY A 529 17.07 28.22 8.77
N LYS A 530 17.28 29.55 8.94
CA LYS A 530 16.70 30.31 10.04
C LYS A 530 15.87 31.47 9.50
N LEU A 531 14.59 31.46 9.75
CA LEU A 531 13.72 32.60 9.47
C LEU A 531 14.18 33.84 10.30
N GLY A 532 14.39 34.95 9.62
CA GLY A 532 14.70 36.21 10.28
C GLY A 532 16.16 36.43 10.68
N SER A 533 17.09 35.56 10.27
CA SER A 533 18.50 35.72 10.63
C SER A 533 19.33 36.56 9.68
N GLU A 534 18.81 36.97 8.51
CA GLU A 534 19.52 37.81 7.54
C GLU A 534 18.61 38.88 6.94
N SER A 535 19.04 40.13 7.06
CA SER A 535 18.31 41.31 6.63
C SER A 535 18.10 41.47 5.11
N ASN A 536 18.60 40.51 4.29
CA ASN A 536 18.59 40.59 2.83
C ASN A 536 17.84 39.42 2.13
N CYS A 537 17.22 38.50 2.87
CA CYS A 537 16.36 37.50 2.28
C CYS A 537 14.94 38.05 2.07
N VAL A 538 14.55 38.20 0.82
CA VAL A 538 13.20 38.64 0.43
C VAL A 538 12.44 37.42 -0.08
N LEU A 539 11.16 37.28 0.28
CA LEU A 539 10.31 36.24 -0.28
C LEU A 539 10.23 36.39 -1.80
N SER A 540 10.26 35.26 -2.52
CA SER A 540 10.04 35.29 -3.97
C SER A 540 8.65 35.83 -4.31
N VAL A 541 8.49 36.41 -5.51
CA VAL A 541 7.20 36.96 -5.94
C VAL A 541 6.10 35.91 -5.93
N GLU A 542 6.42 34.71 -6.38
CA GLU A 542 5.51 33.56 -6.42
C GLU A 542 5.09 33.18 -5.00
N PHE A 543 6.05 33.15 -4.07
CA PHE A 543 5.76 32.77 -2.69
C PHE A 543 4.99 33.89 -1.96
N GLN A 544 5.28 35.17 -2.23
CA GLN A 544 4.49 36.29 -1.72
C GLN A 544 3.04 36.24 -2.20
N LYS A 545 2.83 35.93 -3.49
CA LYS A 545 1.50 35.76 -4.05
C LYS A 545 0.76 34.61 -3.38
N MET A 546 1.43 33.47 -3.18
CA MET A 546 0.87 32.34 -2.45
C MET A 546 0.51 32.72 -1.01
N LEU A 547 1.36 33.46 -0.30
CA LEU A 547 1.08 33.93 1.07
C LEU A 547 -0.09 34.88 1.13
N THR A 548 -0.24 35.79 0.15
CA THR A 548 -1.42 36.65 0.04
C THR A 548 -2.70 35.81 -0.04
N ASN A 549 -2.67 34.72 -0.82
CA ASN A 549 -3.77 33.77 -0.89
C ASN A 549 -3.97 32.99 0.42
N TRP A 550 -2.87 32.65 1.08
CA TRP A 550 -2.90 32.00 2.39
C TRP A 550 -3.46 32.91 3.49
N ASP A 551 -3.03 34.18 3.54
CA ASP A 551 -3.59 35.17 4.47
C ASP A 551 -5.08 35.42 4.21
N ALA A 552 -5.54 35.27 2.96
CA ALA A 552 -6.96 35.26 2.62
C ALA A 552 -7.67 33.96 3.03
N GLY A 553 -6.93 32.96 3.56
CA GLY A 553 -7.49 31.67 4.01
C GLY A 553 -7.69 30.65 2.90
N ASN A 554 -7.05 30.78 1.75
CA ASN A 554 -7.27 29.93 0.57
C ASN A 554 -6.25 28.77 0.43
N PHE A 555 -5.58 28.38 1.50
CA PHE A 555 -4.61 27.29 1.48
C PHE A 555 -5.26 25.98 2.00
N PRO A 556 -4.92 24.78 1.48
CA PRO A 556 -3.87 24.50 0.48
C PRO A 556 -4.35 24.53 -0.98
N VAL A 557 -5.64 24.57 -1.24
CA VAL A 557 -6.20 24.35 -2.58
C VAL A 557 -6.57 25.64 -3.30
N GLY A 558 -7.02 26.65 -2.57
CA GLY A 558 -7.30 27.98 -3.10
C GLY A 558 -8.64 28.15 -3.81
N GLY A 559 -9.45 27.09 -3.94
CA GLY A 559 -10.71 27.13 -4.66
C GLY A 559 -11.51 25.85 -4.50
N VAL A 560 -12.48 25.66 -5.37
CA VAL A 560 -13.35 24.48 -5.43
C VAL A 560 -13.04 23.75 -6.73
N PRO A 561 -12.17 22.70 -6.72
CA PRO A 561 -11.90 21.91 -7.91
C PRO A 561 -13.12 21.08 -8.32
N GLU A 562 -13.36 20.95 -9.60
CA GLU A 562 -14.37 20.04 -10.17
C GLU A 562 -13.95 18.58 -9.91
N ILE A 563 -14.91 17.74 -9.53
CA ILE A 563 -14.70 16.30 -9.28
C ILE A 563 -15.43 15.50 -10.38
N ASP A 564 -14.67 14.84 -11.24
CA ASP A 564 -15.23 14.07 -12.36
C ASP A 564 -16.07 12.85 -11.92
N GLU A 565 -16.64 12.12 -12.88
CA GLU A 565 -17.43 10.91 -12.66
C GLU A 565 -16.64 9.75 -12.03
N ASN A 566 -15.33 9.83 -11.98
CA ASN A 566 -14.43 8.85 -11.38
C ASN A 566 -13.95 9.26 -9.97
N GLY A 567 -14.35 10.44 -9.50
CA GLY A 567 -13.88 11.02 -8.24
C GLY A 567 -12.46 11.63 -8.34
N LEU A 568 -12.03 12.02 -9.54
CA LEU A 568 -10.74 12.67 -9.79
C LEU A 568 -10.90 14.18 -9.81
N PRO A 569 -10.15 14.94 -8.98
CA PRO A 569 -10.21 16.41 -9.00
C PRO A 569 -9.47 17.00 -10.21
N ASP A 570 -9.96 18.14 -10.68
CA ASP A 570 -9.25 19.01 -11.61
C ASP A 570 -8.73 20.25 -10.89
N LEU A 571 -7.42 20.35 -10.77
CA LEU A 571 -6.72 21.42 -10.07
C LEU A 571 -6.18 22.51 -11.03
N SER A 572 -6.50 22.45 -12.32
CA SER A 572 -5.91 23.31 -13.34
C SER A 572 -6.24 24.80 -13.15
N GLU A 573 -7.47 25.12 -12.72
CA GLU A 573 -7.86 26.52 -12.47
C GLU A 573 -7.08 27.13 -11.30
N MET A 574 -6.86 26.36 -10.22
CA MET A 574 -6.09 26.80 -9.07
C MET A 574 -4.61 26.92 -9.38
N GLU A 575 -4.07 26.04 -10.23
CA GLU A 575 -2.72 26.20 -10.79
C GLU A 575 -2.58 27.50 -11.58
N ASN A 576 -3.51 27.79 -12.50
CA ASN A 576 -3.53 29.01 -13.29
C ASN A 576 -3.66 30.27 -12.42
N ALA A 577 -4.38 30.19 -11.31
CA ALA A 577 -4.46 31.25 -10.31
C ALA A 577 -3.18 31.43 -9.49
N GLY A 578 -2.23 30.49 -9.57
CA GLY A 578 -0.92 30.57 -8.93
C GLY A 578 -0.90 30.15 -7.45
N TYR A 579 -1.84 29.29 -7.02
CA TYR A 579 -1.84 28.77 -5.65
C TYR A 579 -0.72 27.77 -5.41
N PHE A 580 -0.36 27.00 -6.44
CA PHE A 580 0.72 26.01 -6.42
C PHE A 580 1.37 25.90 -7.80
N THR A 581 2.46 25.15 -7.89
CA THR A 581 3.22 24.92 -9.12
C THR A 581 3.38 23.41 -9.39
N ARG A 582 3.62 23.08 -10.65
CA ARG A 582 3.90 21.68 -11.02
C ARG A 582 5.26 21.24 -10.47
N MET A 583 5.28 20.08 -9.86
CA MET A 583 6.52 19.43 -9.48
C MET A 583 7.01 18.49 -10.60
N TYR A 584 6.12 17.61 -11.07
CA TYR A 584 6.32 16.73 -12.22
C TYR A 584 4.97 16.36 -12.82
N VAL A 585 5.00 15.78 -14.00
CA VAL A 585 3.81 15.22 -14.66
C VAL A 585 3.99 13.71 -14.70
N MET A 586 3.02 12.99 -14.18
CA MET A 586 2.97 11.54 -14.29
C MET A 586 2.64 11.14 -15.73
N SER A 587 3.02 9.93 -16.13
CA SER A 587 2.79 9.43 -17.49
C SER A 587 2.29 7.98 -17.49
N PHE A 588 1.27 7.71 -18.30
CA PHE A 588 0.71 6.38 -18.47
C PHE A 588 0.27 6.16 -19.93
N ASP A 589 0.92 5.23 -20.62
CA ASP A 589 0.49 4.77 -21.95
C ASP A 589 -0.56 3.66 -21.77
N LYS A 590 -1.83 3.95 -22.11
CA LYS A 590 -2.95 3.01 -21.98
C LYS A 590 -2.78 1.70 -22.75
N ASP A 591 -1.97 1.70 -23.81
CA ASP A 591 -1.74 0.51 -24.64
C ASP A 591 -0.54 -0.33 -24.17
N LYS A 592 0.19 0.16 -23.15
CA LYS A 592 1.39 -0.46 -22.59
C LYS A 592 1.25 -0.74 -21.10
N ASN A 593 0.98 0.28 -20.28
CA ASN A 593 1.23 0.26 -18.85
C ASN A 593 0.16 -0.45 -18.00
N TYR A 594 -0.91 -0.95 -18.61
CA TYR A 594 -1.89 -1.81 -17.91
C TYR A 594 -1.36 -3.22 -17.61
N LEU A 595 -0.29 -3.63 -18.28
CA LEU A 595 0.45 -4.85 -17.94
C LEU A 595 1.92 -4.51 -17.74
N TRP A 596 2.59 -5.31 -16.96
CA TRP A 596 4.04 -5.20 -16.76
C TRP A 596 4.79 -6.07 -17.78
N PRO A 597 6.04 -5.76 -18.10
CA PRO A 597 6.85 -6.54 -19.03
C PRO A 597 7.21 -7.90 -18.45
N ILE A 598 7.28 -8.92 -19.30
CA ILE A 598 7.94 -10.18 -18.96
C ILE A 598 9.43 -9.92 -18.91
N PRO A 599 10.14 -10.31 -17.83
CA PRO A 599 11.56 -9.98 -17.65
C PRO A 599 12.45 -10.50 -18.78
N ALA A 600 13.41 -9.67 -19.21
CA ALA A 600 14.30 -10.01 -20.31
C ALA A 600 15.15 -11.26 -20.03
N ASP A 601 15.63 -11.43 -18.80
CA ASP A 601 16.47 -12.56 -18.41
C ASP A 601 15.69 -13.89 -18.48
N ASP A 602 14.44 -13.92 -18.04
CA ASP A 602 13.58 -15.10 -18.15
C ASP A 602 13.28 -15.45 -19.60
N ARG A 603 13.07 -14.46 -20.48
CA ARG A 603 12.86 -14.66 -21.90
C ARG A 603 14.15 -15.09 -22.63
N LEU A 604 15.31 -14.71 -22.12
CA LEU A 604 16.60 -15.20 -22.63
C LEU A 604 16.80 -16.69 -22.33
N ILE A 605 16.40 -17.12 -21.12
CA ILE A 605 16.46 -18.53 -20.68
C ILE A 605 15.41 -19.36 -21.40
N ASN A 606 14.18 -18.86 -21.50
CA ASN A 606 13.08 -19.54 -22.21
C ASN A 606 12.54 -18.64 -23.34
N PRO A 607 13.02 -18.84 -24.59
CA PRO A 607 12.62 -18.02 -25.73
C PRO A 607 11.16 -18.21 -26.16
N ASN A 608 10.43 -19.19 -25.62
CA ASN A 608 9.00 -19.39 -25.87
C ASN A 608 8.12 -18.40 -25.07
N LEU A 609 8.70 -17.65 -24.13
CA LEU A 609 7.97 -16.61 -23.42
C LEU A 609 7.72 -15.38 -24.31
N SER A 610 6.49 -15.22 -24.77
CA SER A 610 6.07 -14.01 -25.49
C SER A 610 6.14 -12.77 -24.59
N GLN A 611 6.34 -11.59 -25.17
CA GLN A 611 6.32 -10.32 -24.45
C GLN A 611 4.91 -9.69 -24.44
N ASN A 612 4.63 -8.87 -23.43
CA ASN A 612 3.45 -8.03 -23.40
C ASN A 612 3.56 -6.87 -24.41
N PRO A 613 2.45 -6.31 -24.90
CA PRO A 613 2.46 -5.29 -25.95
C PRO A 613 3.34 -4.09 -25.60
N LYS A 614 4.08 -3.58 -26.59
CA LYS A 614 4.96 -2.39 -26.52
C LYS A 614 6.17 -2.48 -25.56
N TYR A 615 6.53 -3.68 -25.10
CA TYR A 615 7.77 -3.91 -24.35
C TYR A 615 8.85 -4.61 -25.16
#